data_73acc28479ab10daf8122a93274724ba
#
_entry.id   73acc28479ab10daf8122a93274724ba
#
_cell.length_a   1.000
_cell.length_b   1.000
_cell.length_c   1.000
_cell.angle_alpha   90.00
_cell.angle_beta   90.00
_cell.angle_gamma   90.00
#
_symmetry.space_group_name_H-M   'P 1'
#
loop_
_entity.id
_entity.type
_entity.pdbx_description
1 polymer ?
#
loop_
_entity_poly.entity_id
_entity_poly.type
_entity_poly.pdbx_seq_one_letter_code
_entity_poly.pdbx_strand_id
1 'polypeptide(L)'
;MHTPARKRESLLLKYMFLYNRDFAAQDNKMWYDLSDSYSIEGGDVLVLSKDIVAVGLSERTTVSGAETFARNLLQNSDFKKVLAFDIPETRAFMHLDTVFTMVDYDKFTIHPEIEGPLSVYEMTLDEHGELKFAALKDELKDILALELKLPAVDLIRCGGGDLMAAQREQWNDGSN
;
A
#
# COMPACT_ATOMS: atom_id res chain seq x y z
N MET A 1 -7.68 -10.73 -3.90
CA MET A 1 -7.82 -11.56 -2.68
C MET A 1 -6.96 -12.80 -2.76
N HIS A 2 -6.02 -12.92 -1.84
CA HIS A 2 -5.12 -14.09 -1.74
C HIS A 2 -5.88 -15.38 -1.43
N THR A 3 -6.75 -15.36 -0.43
CA THR A 3 -7.50 -16.53 0.02
C THR A 3 -8.70 -16.84 -0.89
N PRO A 4 -8.78 -18.02 -1.52
CA PRO A 4 -9.88 -18.37 -2.45
C PRO A 4 -11.28 -18.20 -1.85
N ALA A 5 -11.47 -18.54 -0.58
CA ALA A 5 -12.76 -18.41 0.11
C ALA A 5 -13.25 -16.95 0.21
N ARG A 6 -12.32 -15.99 0.24
CA ARG A 6 -12.59 -14.55 0.35
C ARG A 6 -12.80 -13.86 -1.00
N LYS A 7 -12.58 -14.52 -2.13
CA LYS A 7 -12.80 -13.94 -3.47
C LYS A 7 -14.23 -13.43 -3.68
N ARG A 8 -15.21 -13.98 -2.95
CA ARG A 8 -16.60 -13.51 -2.98
C ARG A 8 -16.77 -12.09 -2.43
N GLU A 9 -15.92 -11.66 -1.51
CA GLU A 9 -15.99 -10.31 -0.90
C GLU A 9 -15.78 -9.24 -1.97
N SER A 10 -14.76 -9.40 -2.82
CA SER A 10 -14.49 -8.47 -3.92
C SER A 10 -15.59 -8.47 -4.98
N LEU A 11 -16.26 -9.61 -5.21
CA LEU A 11 -17.42 -9.67 -6.09
C LEU A 11 -18.59 -8.83 -5.55
N LEU A 12 -18.89 -8.94 -4.26
CA LEU A 12 -19.96 -8.17 -3.63
C LEU A 12 -19.67 -6.68 -3.68
N LEU A 13 -18.43 -6.27 -3.39
CA LEU A 13 -17.99 -4.87 -3.51
C LEU A 13 -18.12 -4.35 -4.94
N LYS A 14 -17.72 -5.15 -5.95
CA LYS A 14 -17.88 -4.78 -7.36
C LYS A 14 -19.36 -4.49 -7.69
N TYR A 15 -20.27 -5.36 -7.31
CA TYR A 15 -21.70 -5.15 -7.53
C TYR A 15 -22.23 -3.93 -6.76
N MET A 16 -21.75 -3.69 -5.56
CA MET A 16 -22.12 -2.51 -4.79
C MET A 16 -21.73 -1.22 -5.54
N PHE A 17 -20.49 -1.12 -6.03
CA PHE A 17 -20.05 0.07 -6.78
C PHE A 17 -20.75 0.24 -8.11
N LEU A 18 -21.11 -0.85 -8.79
CA LEU A 18 -21.76 -0.76 -10.11
C LEU A 18 -23.27 -0.48 -10.05
N TYR A 19 -23.96 -0.94 -9.00
CA TYR A 19 -25.42 -0.98 -8.99
C TYR A 19 -26.08 -0.27 -7.82
N ASN A 20 -25.36 0.00 -6.72
CA ASN A 20 -25.93 0.80 -5.63
C ASN A 20 -26.03 2.26 -6.07
N ARG A 21 -27.19 2.89 -5.85
CA ARG A 21 -27.51 4.25 -6.29
C ARG A 21 -26.54 5.30 -5.75
N ASP A 22 -26.04 5.12 -4.53
CA ASP A 22 -25.15 6.09 -3.87
C ASP A 22 -23.71 6.04 -4.43
N PHE A 23 -23.30 4.90 -4.98
CA PHE A 23 -21.98 4.70 -5.56
C PHE A 23 -21.98 4.75 -7.09
N ALA A 24 -22.99 4.19 -7.74
CA ALA A 24 -23.05 4.13 -9.21
C ALA A 24 -23.19 5.51 -9.88
N ALA A 25 -23.68 6.52 -9.14
CA ALA A 25 -23.73 7.91 -9.63
C ALA A 25 -22.36 8.61 -9.59
N GLN A 26 -21.36 8.02 -8.94
CA GLN A 26 -19.99 8.53 -8.89
C GLN A 26 -19.20 7.86 -10.01
N ASP A 27 -18.27 8.59 -10.64
CA ASP A 27 -17.36 8.02 -11.66
C ASP A 27 -16.27 7.17 -10.98
N ASN A 28 -16.71 6.05 -10.39
CA ASN A 28 -15.82 5.12 -9.69
C ASN A 28 -15.04 4.28 -10.69
N LYS A 29 -13.74 4.44 -10.72
CA LYS A 29 -12.83 3.65 -11.54
C LYS A 29 -12.30 2.45 -10.74
N MET A 30 -12.26 1.29 -11.38
CA MET A 30 -11.70 0.07 -10.80
C MET A 30 -10.30 -0.16 -11.38
N TRP A 31 -9.28 0.03 -10.53
CA TRP A 31 -7.88 -0.12 -10.93
C TRP A 31 -7.41 -1.58 -10.92
N TYR A 32 -8.21 -2.47 -10.33
CA TYR A 32 -7.97 -3.91 -10.28
C TYR A 32 -9.29 -4.66 -10.31
N ASP A 33 -9.39 -5.73 -11.10
CA ASP A 33 -10.63 -6.49 -11.29
C ASP A 33 -10.49 -7.96 -10.85
N LEU A 34 -11.61 -8.62 -10.71
CA LEU A 34 -11.68 -10.07 -10.39
C LEU A 34 -11.11 -10.96 -11.49
N SER A 35 -11.02 -10.47 -12.72
CA SER A 35 -10.41 -11.15 -13.86
C SER A 35 -8.88 -11.14 -13.81
N ASP A 36 -8.29 -10.24 -13.01
CA ASP A 36 -6.84 -10.20 -12.83
C ASP A 36 -6.34 -11.43 -12.07
N SER A 37 -5.27 -12.02 -12.59
CA SER A 37 -4.82 -13.36 -12.16
C SER A 37 -4.10 -13.38 -10.82
N TYR A 38 -3.61 -12.23 -10.37
CA TYR A 38 -2.75 -12.11 -9.19
C TYR A 38 -3.53 -11.57 -7.98
N SER A 39 -2.95 -11.66 -6.79
CA SER A 39 -3.60 -11.13 -5.58
C SER A 39 -3.11 -9.72 -5.24
N ILE A 40 -4.07 -8.89 -4.81
CA ILE A 40 -3.85 -7.61 -4.13
C ILE A 40 -4.95 -7.45 -3.09
N GLU A 41 -4.61 -6.94 -1.91
CA GLU A 41 -5.57 -6.68 -0.84
C GLU A 41 -5.52 -5.22 -0.39
N GLY A 42 -6.66 -4.69 0.06
CA GLY A 42 -6.81 -3.25 0.33
C GLY A 42 -5.92 -2.74 1.46
N GLY A 43 -5.60 -3.57 2.46
CA GLY A 43 -4.67 -3.22 3.54
C GLY A 43 -3.22 -2.99 3.08
N ASP A 44 -2.89 -3.42 1.86
CA ASP A 44 -1.60 -3.13 1.25
C ASP A 44 -1.59 -1.85 0.41
N VAL A 45 -2.71 -1.13 0.26
CA VAL A 45 -2.80 0.04 -0.60
C VAL A 45 -3.08 1.30 0.23
N LEU A 46 -2.10 2.20 0.31
CA LEU A 46 -2.21 3.45 1.06
C LEU A 46 -2.00 4.66 0.13
N VAL A 47 -2.93 5.62 0.17
CA VAL A 47 -2.78 6.89 -0.56
C VAL A 47 -1.94 7.83 0.28
N LEU A 48 -0.70 8.11 -0.14
CA LEU A 48 0.22 8.99 0.60
C LEU A 48 0.06 10.47 0.22
N SER A 49 -0.31 10.74 -1.02
CA SER A 49 -0.59 12.10 -1.48
C SER A 49 -1.48 12.07 -2.72
N LYS A 50 -1.81 13.23 -3.26
CA LYS A 50 -2.53 13.32 -4.55
C LYS A 50 -1.75 12.74 -5.74
N ASP A 51 -0.44 12.57 -5.61
CA ASP A 51 0.45 12.11 -6.68
C ASP A 51 1.02 10.70 -6.43
N ILE A 52 0.94 10.17 -5.19
CA ILE A 52 1.68 8.98 -4.75
C ILE A 52 0.78 8.00 -3.99
N VAL A 53 0.82 6.75 -4.41
CA VAL A 53 0.23 5.60 -3.70
C VAL A 53 1.33 4.67 -3.23
N ALA A 54 1.23 4.15 -2.01
CA ALA A 54 2.06 3.06 -1.52
C ALA A 54 1.35 1.71 -1.71
N VAL A 55 2.11 0.69 -2.05
CA VAL A 55 1.63 -0.70 -2.15
C VAL A 55 2.57 -1.63 -1.39
N GLY A 56 2.05 -2.36 -0.41
CA GLY A 56 2.80 -3.41 0.26
C GLY A 56 2.94 -4.66 -0.61
N LEU A 57 4.17 -5.16 -0.74
CA LEU A 57 4.43 -6.52 -1.22
C LEU A 57 4.46 -7.43 0.01
N SER A 58 3.45 -8.28 0.14
CA SER A 58 3.19 -9.03 1.37
C SER A 58 2.80 -10.47 1.07
N GLU A 59 2.49 -11.26 2.10
CA GLU A 59 1.87 -12.57 1.92
C GLU A 59 0.56 -12.49 1.08
N ARG A 60 -0.12 -11.34 1.10
CA ARG A 60 -1.44 -11.13 0.50
C ARG A 60 -1.41 -10.43 -0.84
N THR A 61 -0.39 -9.63 -1.10
CA THR A 61 -0.23 -8.87 -2.34
C THR A 61 1.05 -9.28 -3.05
N THR A 62 0.89 -9.92 -4.20
CA THR A 62 2.03 -10.38 -5.01
C THR A 62 2.66 -9.23 -5.79
N VAL A 63 3.94 -9.36 -6.15
CA VAL A 63 4.65 -8.43 -7.04
C VAL A 63 3.85 -8.17 -8.32
N SER A 64 3.41 -9.23 -9.00
CA SER A 64 2.63 -9.10 -10.24
C SER A 64 1.25 -8.46 -10.03
N GLY A 65 0.65 -8.62 -8.84
CA GLY A 65 -0.58 -7.92 -8.46
C GLY A 65 -0.33 -6.43 -8.31
N ALA A 66 0.73 -6.05 -7.61
CA ALA A 66 1.15 -4.66 -7.45
C ALA A 66 1.53 -4.00 -8.79
N GLU A 67 2.25 -4.71 -9.68
CA GLU A 67 2.58 -4.24 -11.02
C GLU A 67 1.34 -3.98 -11.87
N THR A 68 0.39 -4.92 -11.88
CA THR A 68 -0.86 -4.78 -12.63
C THR A 68 -1.66 -3.57 -12.12
N PHE A 69 -1.78 -3.43 -10.81
CA PHE A 69 -2.45 -2.30 -10.17
C PHE A 69 -1.74 -0.98 -10.51
N ALA A 70 -0.41 -0.91 -10.34
CA ALA A 70 0.38 0.29 -10.60
C ALA A 70 0.25 0.74 -12.07
N ARG A 71 0.34 -0.19 -13.03
CA ARG A 71 0.15 0.08 -14.46
C ARG A 71 -1.23 0.68 -14.72
N ASN A 72 -2.28 0.03 -14.24
CA ASN A 72 -3.65 0.50 -14.44
C ASN A 72 -3.88 1.88 -13.81
N LEU A 73 -3.41 2.08 -12.59
CA LEU A 73 -3.53 3.34 -11.88
C LEU A 73 -2.80 4.47 -12.61
N LEU A 74 -1.53 4.28 -12.93
CA LEU A 74 -0.67 5.31 -13.51
C LEU A 74 -1.07 5.67 -14.96
N GLN A 75 -1.59 4.71 -15.73
CA GLN A 75 -2.06 4.95 -17.09
C GLN A 75 -3.41 5.67 -17.16
N ASN A 76 -4.26 5.54 -16.12
CA ASN A 76 -5.65 5.97 -16.19
C ASN A 76 -6.06 6.95 -15.10
N SER A 77 -5.12 7.53 -14.37
CA SER A 77 -5.37 8.53 -13.34
C SER A 77 -4.30 9.62 -13.33
N ASP A 78 -4.44 10.57 -12.42
CA ASP A 78 -3.48 11.66 -12.22
C ASP A 78 -2.31 11.29 -11.29
N PHE A 79 -2.31 10.10 -10.70
CA PHE A 79 -1.19 9.62 -9.92
C PHE A 79 0.08 9.52 -10.77
N LYS A 80 1.20 9.85 -10.17
CA LYS A 80 2.51 9.92 -10.86
C LYS A 80 3.44 8.77 -10.51
N LYS A 81 3.20 8.16 -9.34
CA LYS A 81 4.14 7.22 -8.75
C LYS A 81 3.44 6.23 -7.84
N VAL A 82 3.91 4.99 -7.85
CA VAL A 82 3.60 3.99 -6.83
C VAL A 82 4.89 3.61 -6.13
N LEU A 83 4.89 3.64 -4.79
CA LEU A 83 5.99 3.16 -3.96
C LEU A 83 5.66 1.74 -3.49
N ALA A 84 6.42 0.75 -3.89
CA ALA A 84 6.27 -0.62 -3.43
C ALA A 84 7.16 -0.87 -2.21
N PHE A 85 6.55 -1.32 -1.13
CA PHE A 85 7.18 -1.62 0.15
C PHE A 85 7.29 -3.14 0.29
N ASP A 86 8.52 -3.66 0.27
CA ASP A 86 8.79 -5.09 0.39
C ASP A 86 8.76 -5.50 1.87
N ILE A 87 7.62 -5.97 2.34
CA ILE A 87 7.39 -6.34 3.73
C ILE A 87 7.82 -7.79 3.95
N PRO A 88 8.52 -8.11 5.06
CA PRO A 88 8.85 -9.49 5.36
C PRO A 88 7.60 -10.40 5.38
N GLU A 89 7.62 -11.48 4.60
CA GLU A 89 6.54 -12.47 4.54
C GLU A 89 6.44 -13.27 5.84
N THR A 90 5.86 -12.67 6.86
CA THR A 90 5.60 -13.32 8.13
C THR A 90 4.12 -13.18 8.50
N ARG A 91 3.61 -14.13 9.25
CA ARG A 91 2.22 -14.08 9.72
C ARG A 91 1.92 -12.84 10.59
N ALA A 92 2.94 -12.25 11.18
CA ALA A 92 2.80 -11.04 11.97
C ALA A 92 2.52 -9.81 11.10
N PHE A 93 2.99 -9.80 9.84
CA PHE A 93 2.91 -8.66 8.93
C PHE A 93 2.02 -8.98 7.73
N MET A 94 0.72 -9.07 7.99
CA MET A 94 -0.26 -9.48 6.98
C MET A 94 -0.40 -8.49 5.82
N HIS A 95 -0.38 -7.20 6.13
CA HIS A 95 -0.56 -6.09 5.19
C HIS A 95 0.31 -4.90 5.57
N LEU A 96 0.50 -3.97 4.63
CA LEU A 96 1.25 -2.74 4.86
C LEU A 96 0.64 -1.90 6.00
N ASP A 97 -0.68 -1.75 6.04
CA ASP A 97 -1.38 -0.96 7.05
C ASP A 97 -1.19 -1.48 8.49
N THR A 98 -0.83 -2.75 8.66
CA THR A 98 -0.53 -3.32 9.99
C THR A 98 0.87 -3.00 10.49
N VAL A 99 1.76 -2.53 9.64
CA VAL A 99 3.16 -2.28 9.97
C VAL A 99 3.61 -0.86 9.65
N PHE A 100 2.86 -0.15 8.81
CA PHE A 100 3.13 1.21 8.40
C PHE A 100 1.83 1.93 8.05
N THR A 101 1.57 3.08 8.66
CA THR A 101 0.35 3.85 8.42
C THR A 101 0.61 5.35 8.50
N MET A 102 0.06 6.11 7.56
CA MET A 102 0.08 7.55 7.55
C MET A 102 -0.95 8.10 8.56
N VAL A 103 -0.52 8.85 9.56
CA VAL A 103 -1.40 9.45 10.58
C VAL A 103 -1.53 10.97 10.42
N ASP A 104 -0.58 11.61 9.75
CA ASP A 104 -0.61 13.02 9.39
C ASP A 104 0.24 13.22 8.12
N TYR A 105 0.25 14.40 7.53
CA TYR A 105 0.99 14.70 6.29
C TYR A 105 2.49 14.37 6.38
N ASP A 106 3.08 14.55 7.56
CA ASP A 106 4.50 14.37 7.83
C ASP A 106 4.78 13.31 8.91
N LYS A 107 3.74 12.56 9.35
CA LYS A 107 3.86 11.58 10.42
C LYS A 107 3.34 10.22 10.02
N PHE A 108 4.12 9.21 10.31
CA PHE A 108 3.79 7.81 10.01
C PHE A 108 4.06 6.94 11.22
N THR A 109 3.16 6.03 11.52
CA THR A 109 3.44 4.95 12.45
C THR A 109 4.21 3.85 11.73
N ILE A 110 5.13 3.20 12.44
CA ILE A 110 5.92 2.10 11.91
C ILE A 110 6.14 1.03 12.98
N HIS A 111 6.01 -0.23 12.57
CA HIS A 111 6.40 -1.34 13.42
C HIS A 111 7.94 -1.39 13.52
N PRO A 112 8.53 -1.42 14.73
CA PRO A 112 9.99 -1.28 14.89
C PRO A 112 10.79 -2.37 14.18
N GLU A 113 10.21 -3.55 13.98
CA GLU A 113 10.89 -4.68 13.36
C GLU A 113 11.11 -4.50 11.84
N ILE A 114 10.31 -3.67 11.17
CA ILE A 114 10.45 -3.45 9.72
C ILE A 114 11.25 -2.19 9.38
N GLU A 115 11.50 -1.30 10.32
CA GLU A 115 12.12 0.00 10.07
C GLU A 115 13.48 -0.09 9.35
N GLY A 116 14.31 -1.08 9.72
CA GLY A 116 15.63 -1.28 9.11
C GLY A 116 15.64 -2.11 7.83
N PRO A 117 14.96 -3.28 7.79
CA PRO A 117 15.03 -4.17 6.63
C PRO A 117 14.09 -3.82 5.48
N LEU A 118 13.23 -2.80 5.64
CA LEU A 118 12.22 -2.44 4.65
C LEU A 118 12.86 -1.91 3.36
N SER A 119 12.68 -2.64 2.26
CA SER A 119 13.08 -2.18 0.94
C SER A 119 11.93 -1.45 0.24
N VAL A 120 12.25 -0.32 -0.38
CA VAL A 120 11.25 0.48 -1.12
C VAL A 120 11.66 0.58 -2.58
N TYR A 121 10.71 0.34 -3.46
CA TYR A 121 10.88 0.46 -4.91
C TYR A 121 9.93 1.51 -5.46
N GLU A 122 10.45 2.36 -6.32
CA GLU A 122 9.65 3.29 -7.10
C GLU A 122 9.13 2.61 -8.37
N MET A 123 7.84 2.76 -8.65
CA MET A 123 7.22 2.38 -9.91
C MET A 123 6.66 3.62 -10.60
N THR A 124 7.10 3.86 -11.84
CA THR A 124 6.67 4.98 -12.70
C THR A 124 6.45 4.48 -14.13
N LEU A 125 5.81 5.27 -14.97
CA LEU A 125 5.75 4.99 -16.40
C LEU A 125 6.89 5.66 -17.14
N ASP A 126 7.42 5.00 -18.16
CA ASP A 126 8.35 5.60 -19.10
C ASP A 126 7.62 6.40 -20.20
N GLU A 127 8.37 6.95 -21.15
CA GLU A 127 7.85 7.72 -22.29
C GLU A 127 6.98 6.88 -23.25
N HIS A 128 7.07 5.56 -23.18
CA HIS A 128 6.26 4.61 -23.96
C HIS A 128 5.03 4.10 -23.17
N GLY A 129 4.87 4.52 -21.91
CA GLY A 129 3.80 4.05 -21.02
C GLY A 129 4.07 2.69 -20.38
N GLU A 130 5.33 2.21 -20.44
CA GLU A 130 5.74 0.96 -19.78
C GLU A 130 6.20 1.22 -18.35
N LEU A 131 5.91 0.25 -17.47
CA LEU A 131 6.24 0.36 -16.06
C LEU A 131 7.75 0.20 -15.84
N LYS A 132 8.35 1.18 -15.18
CA LYS A 132 9.75 1.19 -14.73
C LYS A 132 9.82 0.99 -13.24
N PHE A 133 10.90 0.34 -12.81
CA PHE A 133 11.23 0.07 -11.41
C PHE A 133 12.58 0.66 -11.05
N ALA A 134 12.66 1.29 -9.89
CA ALA A 134 13.92 1.74 -9.32
C ALA A 134 13.96 1.44 -7.82
N ALA A 135 15.01 0.78 -7.34
CA ALA A 135 15.21 0.58 -5.91
C ALA A 135 15.65 1.90 -5.27
N LEU A 136 14.97 2.32 -4.24
CA LEU A 136 15.33 3.46 -3.41
C LEU A 136 16.25 2.96 -2.28
N LYS A 137 17.44 3.55 -2.14
CA LYS A 137 18.50 3.03 -1.26
C LYS A 137 18.70 3.83 0.02
N ASP A 138 17.99 4.95 0.13
CA ASP A 138 18.06 5.82 1.30
C ASP A 138 17.25 5.23 2.46
N GLU A 139 17.37 5.80 3.64
CA GLU A 139 16.52 5.44 4.77
C GLU A 139 15.06 5.79 4.49
N LEU A 140 14.12 5.00 5.02
CA LEU A 140 12.68 5.18 4.79
C LEU A 140 12.22 6.63 5.06
N LYS A 141 12.74 7.23 6.12
CA LYS A 141 12.42 8.61 6.50
C LYS A 141 12.81 9.62 5.41
N ASP A 142 13.98 9.44 4.83
CA ASP A 142 14.50 10.31 3.78
C ASP A 142 13.76 10.07 2.45
N ILE A 143 13.46 8.81 2.13
CA ILE A 143 12.63 8.45 0.98
C ILE A 143 11.27 9.16 1.08
N LEU A 144 10.58 9.03 2.21
CA LEU A 144 9.27 9.66 2.38
C LEU A 144 9.34 11.18 2.32
N ALA A 145 10.34 11.79 2.96
CA ALA A 145 10.53 13.25 2.93
C ALA A 145 10.75 13.74 1.49
N LEU A 146 11.62 13.07 0.73
CA LEU A 146 11.92 13.41 -0.66
C LEU A 146 10.69 13.25 -1.55
N GLU A 147 10.05 12.08 -1.48
CA GLU A 147 8.92 11.73 -2.34
C GLU A 147 7.68 12.59 -2.09
N LEU A 148 7.40 12.88 -0.83
CA LEU A 148 6.26 13.72 -0.44
C LEU A 148 6.59 15.23 -0.48
N LYS A 149 7.84 15.58 -0.82
CA LYS A 149 8.34 16.99 -0.88
C LYS A 149 8.18 17.72 0.45
N LEU A 150 8.45 16.99 1.54
CA LEU A 150 8.40 17.51 2.90
C LEU A 150 9.79 17.86 3.41
N PRO A 151 9.93 18.86 4.29
CA PRO A 151 11.22 19.22 4.88
C PRO A 151 11.76 18.11 5.79
N ALA A 152 10.89 17.33 6.41
CA ALA A 152 11.19 16.18 7.24
C ALA A 152 9.94 15.32 7.42
N VAL A 153 10.14 14.06 7.82
CA VAL A 153 9.09 13.11 8.19
C VAL A 153 9.39 12.57 9.58
N ASP A 154 8.34 12.37 10.38
CA ASP A 154 8.43 11.76 11.69
C ASP A 154 7.90 10.31 11.65
N LEU A 155 8.76 9.36 12.07
CA LEU A 155 8.41 7.95 12.19
C LEU A 155 8.12 7.64 13.66
N ILE A 156 6.88 7.36 13.96
CA ILE A 156 6.38 7.03 15.31
C ILE A 156 6.41 5.51 15.47
N ARG A 157 7.30 5.01 16.31
CA ARG A 157 7.41 3.57 16.55
C ARG A 157 6.27 3.09 17.43
N CYS A 158 5.52 2.13 16.94
CA CYS A 158 4.50 1.42 17.71
C CYS A 158 5.11 0.79 18.97
N GLY A 159 4.36 0.73 20.05
CA GLY A 159 4.84 0.18 21.34
C GLY A 159 6.01 0.94 21.95
N GLY A 160 6.28 2.19 21.55
CA GLY A 160 7.42 2.97 22.03
C GLY A 160 8.79 2.35 21.69
N GLY A 161 8.84 1.46 20.68
CA GLY A 161 10.02 0.71 20.28
C GLY A 161 10.18 -0.66 20.98
N ASP A 162 9.27 -1.05 21.87
CA ASP A 162 9.22 -2.41 22.44
C ASP A 162 8.45 -3.34 21.49
N LEU A 163 9.10 -4.40 21.01
CA LEU A 163 8.53 -5.33 20.03
C LEU A 163 7.27 -6.05 20.55
N MET A 164 7.24 -6.41 21.81
CA MET A 164 6.09 -7.13 22.40
C MET A 164 4.91 -6.18 22.61
N ALA A 165 5.16 -4.91 22.92
CA ALA A 165 4.13 -3.89 23.00
C ALA A 165 3.59 -3.57 21.61
N ALA A 166 4.45 -3.35 20.62
CA ALA A 166 4.06 -3.11 19.24
C ALA A 166 3.16 -4.23 18.69
N GLN A 167 3.54 -5.49 18.92
CA GLN A 167 2.75 -6.64 18.47
C GLN A 167 1.38 -6.73 19.17
N ARG A 168 1.29 -6.31 20.43
CA ARG A 168 0.00 -6.24 21.15
C ARG A 168 -0.89 -5.12 20.64
N GLU A 169 -0.35 -3.95 20.38
CA GLU A 169 -1.08 -2.82 19.80
C GLU A 169 -1.65 -3.19 18.43
N GLN A 170 -0.82 -3.75 17.55
CA GLN A 170 -1.22 -4.20 16.22
C GLN A 170 -2.46 -5.11 16.21
N TRP A 171 -2.58 -6.00 17.21
CA TRP A 171 -3.68 -6.97 17.25
C TRP A 171 -4.89 -6.52 18.08
N ASN A 172 -4.71 -5.61 19.04
CA ASN A 172 -5.77 -5.21 19.96
C ASN A 172 -6.57 -4.01 19.45
N ASP A 173 -5.93 -3.04 18.82
CA ASP A 173 -6.57 -1.77 18.46
C ASP A 173 -6.92 -1.69 16.97
N GLY A 174 -6.34 -2.52 16.13
CA GLY A 174 -6.44 -2.35 14.67
C GLY A 174 -5.87 -1.01 14.19
N SER A 175 -5.23 -0.27 15.09
CA SER A 175 -4.52 0.98 14.84
C SER A 175 -3.09 0.84 15.33
N ASN A 176 -2.20 1.28 14.53
CA ASN A 176 -0.83 1.46 14.95
C ASN A 176 -0.63 2.87 15.47
#